data_7db3ce8fddc7755474d08a6c318b9553
#
_entry.id   7db3ce8fddc7755474d08a6c318b9553
#
_cell.length_a   1.000
_cell.length_b   1.000
_cell.length_c   1.000
_cell.angle_alpha   90.00
_cell.angle_beta   90.00
_cell.angle_gamma   90.00
#
_symmetry.space_group_name_H-M   'P 1'
#
loop_
_entity.id
_entity.type
_entity.pdbx_description
1 polymer ?
#
loop_
_entity_poly.entity_id
_entity_poly.type
_entity_poly.pdbx_seq_one_letter_code
_entity_poly.pdbx_strand_id
1 'polypeptide(L)'
;MKIKKIKKIHTILCSIFILTICLYFPCMALEEQKFDTNDGEVVFMLDTSVSMNGHDKDRLAVDAVRQAFYSLPSNYEAGLVDYNTEIQAKIPFGTEQSQWDENLNVIEYTGYTNAGEALRQAVELFSDKEETNRYVIILTDGEIDMPDAQQKEDSRLLYEKMAREAKEKGIVIYIIASGSEWNGTGAHIFDGAGLTDGTIYWEGQSGSISEIMKRILYDRMNFPRSAVGASKGNGGKLSMELPASSAEHARVVLTAEQRFGNISAEYAAENGTVINGEKFAVVDIEKPLGQKIELSYELTDVSDVEAYLTVDYAAEIKTQITYRAEEDPTAQKQDVQNAQTVYKHIADIEIWLSDTQGRNENLWDGAYYEGRQISFTVNEAPAVETIHRGRILHSIQIDGISEAALELDVANLSERFSIGQPCILTFSPPADPVPEPNYIPLWVILGVLLLTLTVILTVLVKKSRETVIYMANPSGNEAKKEEIKGCTYTGKLNMYVIQTQTGQDVAPQTYRLFGRQNTRITLNQILNSCGIKFGKIGAEDISFYAGPDKALIVMDQSEKCTVLRGTEILKKGMGYPVYYNGKLTVTFEDGITEMEIHYKNLKPSEQQNI
;
A
#
# COMPACT_ATOMS: atom_id res chain seq x y z
N MET A 1 -24.46 46.13 33.69
CA MET A 1 -23.54 46.38 32.56
C MET A 1 -22.17 45.66 32.69
N LYS A 2 -21.67 45.30 33.89
CA LYS A 2 -20.38 44.62 34.10
C LYS A 2 -20.37 43.13 33.70
N ILE A 3 -21.47 42.40 33.87
CA ILE A 3 -21.52 40.94 33.61
C ILE A 3 -21.52 40.60 32.10
N LYS A 4 -22.08 41.45 31.24
CA LYS A 4 -22.02 41.24 29.76
C LYS A 4 -20.63 41.47 29.16
N LYS A 5 -19.79 42.34 29.77
CA LYS A 5 -18.41 42.56 29.33
C LYS A 5 -17.49 41.39 29.68
N ILE A 6 -17.68 40.75 30.83
CA ILE A 6 -16.88 39.59 31.27
C ILE A 6 -17.14 38.36 30.38
N LYS A 7 -18.42 38.10 30.03
CA LYS A 7 -18.72 36.99 29.10
C LYS A 7 -18.13 37.20 27.71
N LYS A 8 -18.10 38.43 27.20
CA LYS A 8 -17.51 38.72 25.89
C LYS A 8 -15.97 38.54 25.88
N ILE A 9 -15.29 38.89 26.98
CA ILE A 9 -13.85 38.72 27.15
C ILE A 9 -13.50 37.22 27.27
N HIS A 10 -14.30 36.43 27.99
CA HIS A 10 -14.11 34.97 28.08
C HIS A 10 -14.30 34.29 26.72
N THR A 11 -15.29 34.69 25.93
CA THR A 11 -15.51 34.12 24.59
C THR A 11 -14.34 34.44 23.62
N ILE A 12 -13.81 35.68 23.71
CA ILE A 12 -12.65 36.07 22.87
C ILE A 12 -11.39 35.35 23.32
N LEU A 13 -11.14 35.20 24.62
CA LEU A 13 -10.00 34.44 25.16
C LEU A 13 -10.07 32.95 24.80
N CYS A 14 -11.24 32.33 24.88
CA CYS A 14 -11.44 30.95 24.44
C CYS A 14 -11.24 30.80 22.93
N SER A 15 -11.70 31.75 22.11
CA SER A 15 -11.48 31.71 20.65
C SER A 15 -9.99 31.87 20.27
N ILE A 16 -9.26 32.75 20.98
CA ILE A 16 -7.81 32.93 20.78
C ILE A 16 -7.06 31.69 21.27
N PHE A 17 -7.47 31.07 22.38
CA PHE A 17 -6.84 29.85 22.90
C PHE A 17 -7.08 28.65 21.98
N ILE A 18 -8.26 28.51 21.37
CA ILE A 18 -8.55 27.49 20.36
C ILE A 18 -7.74 27.74 19.07
N LEU A 19 -7.62 29.01 18.66
CA LEU A 19 -6.84 29.37 17.47
C LEU A 19 -5.32 29.10 17.68
N THR A 20 -4.79 29.35 18.89
CA THR A 20 -3.38 29.06 19.24
C THR A 20 -3.13 27.55 19.35
N ILE A 21 -4.08 26.76 19.85
CA ILE A 21 -3.96 25.29 19.88
C ILE A 21 -3.97 24.73 18.45
N CYS A 22 -4.79 25.25 17.54
CA CYS A 22 -4.77 24.84 16.12
C CYS A 22 -3.48 25.23 15.38
N LEU A 23 -2.76 26.27 15.84
CA LEU A 23 -1.48 26.67 15.26
C LEU A 23 -0.27 25.90 15.85
N TYR A 24 -0.41 25.29 17.04
CA TYR A 24 0.68 24.54 17.70
C TYR A 24 0.56 23.03 17.58
N PHE A 25 -0.58 22.51 17.14
CA PHE A 25 -0.61 21.13 16.65
C PHE A 25 -0.35 21.17 15.14
N PRO A 26 0.87 20.82 14.68
CA PRO A 26 1.00 20.44 13.30
C PRO A 26 0.00 19.30 13.12
N CYS A 27 -0.93 19.46 12.20
CA CYS A 27 -1.67 18.35 11.65
C CYS A 27 -0.58 17.34 11.26
N MET A 28 -0.35 16.31 12.07
CA MET A 28 0.42 15.17 11.63
C MET A 28 -0.42 14.59 10.50
N ALA A 29 -0.18 15.07 9.30
CA ALA A 29 -0.55 14.34 8.12
C ALA A 29 0.03 12.95 8.35
N LEU A 30 -0.82 11.93 8.48
CA LEU A 30 -0.38 10.56 8.39
C LEU A 30 0.35 10.53 7.05
N GLU A 31 1.67 10.37 7.08
CA GLU A 31 2.43 10.14 5.86
C GLU A 31 1.77 8.96 5.17
N GLU A 32 1.13 9.24 4.05
CA GLU A 32 0.55 8.23 3.20
C GLU A 32 1.70 7.33 2.76
N GLN A 33 1.58 6.03 2.97
CA GLN A 33 2.64 5.11 2.62
C GLN A 33 2.78 5.17 1.09
N LYS A 34 3.85 5.78 0.62
CA LYS A 34 4.22 5.78 -0.79
C LYS A 34 5.10 4.58 -1.08
N PHE A 35 4.77 3.86 -2.14
CA PHE A 35 5.61 2.79 -2.65
C PHE A 35 6.72 3.36 -3.54
N ASP A 36 7.81 2.61 -3.66
CA ASP A 36 8.89 2.97 -4.55
C ASP A 36 8.51 2.61 -6.00
N THR A 37 8.48 3.61 -6.85
CA THR A 37 8.15 3.47 -8.27
C THR A 37 9.34 3.78 -9.18
N ASN A 38 10.49 4.17 -8.62
CA ASN A 38 11.70 4.43 -9.38
C ASN A 38 12.30 3.13 -9.93
N ASP A 39 13.07 3.25 -11.00
CA ASP A 39 13.88 2.13 -11.47
C ASP A 39 14.94 1.78 -10.42
N GLY A 40 15.31 0.52 -10.35
CA GLY A 40 16.27 0.07 -9.37
C GLY A 40 17.17 -1.07 -9.83
N GLU A 41 18.29 -1.18 -9.16
CA GLU A 41 19.30 -2.21 -9.38
C GLU A 41 19.62 -2.88 -8.04
N VAL A 42 19.54 -4.20 -7.99
CA VAL A 42 19.82 -4.99 -6.79
C VAL A 42 20.90 -6.00 -7.10
N VAL A 43 22.01 -5.98 -6.36
CA VAL A 43 23.03 -7.03 -6.44
C VAL A 43 22.97 -7.90 -5.19
N PHE A 44 22.72 -9.17 -5.37
CA PHE A 44 22.83 -10.18 -4.32
C PHE A 44 24.29 -10.60 -4.19
N MET A 45 24.87 -10.51 -3.01
CA MET A 45 26.16 -11.11 -2.68
C MET A 45 25.91 -12.33 -1.82
N LEU A 46 26.21 -13.50 -2.37
CA LEU A 46 25.99 -14.77 -1.69
C LEU A 46 27.33 -15.37 -1.26
N ASP A 47 27.54 -15.43 0.04
CA ASP A 47 28.67 -16.11 0.64
C ASP A 47 28.50 -17.62 0.52
N THR A 48 29.40 -18.25 -0.18
CA THR A 48 29.45 -19.70 -0.38
C THR A 48 30.71 -20.33 0.22
N SER A 49 31.26 -19.69 1.25
CA SER A 49 32.36 -20.21 2.04
C SER A 49 31.99 -21.48 2.82
N VAL A 50 33.00 -22.22 3.25
CA VAL A 50 32.80 -23.49 3.95
C VAL A 50 32.09 -23.35 5.29
N SER A 51 32.18 -22.20 5.95
CA SER A 51 31.51 -21.90 7.23
C SER A 51 29.98 -21.91 7.08
N MET A 52 29.47 -21.55 5.92
CA MET A 52 28.03 -21.60 5.62
C MET A 52 27.45 -23.01 5.74
N ASN A 53 28.23 -24.09 5.58
CA ASN A 53 27.76 -25.45 5.86
C ASN A 53 27.32 -25.65 7.33
N GLY A 54 27.86 -24.84 8.24
CA GLY A 54 27.49 -24.88 9.65
C GLY A 54 26.23 -24.09 9.98
N HIS A 55 26.01 -22.99 9.27
CA HIS A 55 24.99 -21.99 9.58
C HIS A 55 23.79 -22.05 8.64
N ASP A 56 23.97 -22.45 7.38
CA ASP A 56 22.90 -22.56 6.38
C ASP A 56 22.86 -23.98 5.75
N LYS A 57 22.61 -25.00 6.58
CA LYS A 57 22.58 -26.41 6.18
C LYS A 57 21.52 -26.72 5.14
N ASP A 58 20.40 -26.04 5.21
CA ASP A 58 19.24 -26.23 4.33
C ASP A 58 19.31 -25.36 3.09
N ARG A 59 20.41 -24.62 2.89
CA ARG A 59 20.63 -23.70 1.75
C ARG A 59 19.55 -22.63 1.61
N LEU A 60 19.05 -22.14 2.72
CA LEU A 60 17.98 -21.13 2.74
C LEU A 60 18.47 -19.77 2.22
N ALA A 61 19.77 -19.49 2.29
CA ALA A 61 20.35 -18.29 1.68
C ALA A 61 20.23 -18.33 0.16
N VAL A 62 20.50 -19.47 -0.48
CA VAL A 62 20.30 -19.67 -1.93
C VAL A 62 18.83 -19.53 -2.30
N ASP A 63 17.95 -20.15 -1.51
CA ASP A 63 16.51 -20.10 -1.71
C ASP A 63 15.97 -18.67 -1.55
N ALA A 64 16.49 -17.90 -0.58
CA ALA A 64 16.11 -16.50 -0.38
C ALA A 64 16.56 -15.57 -1.53
N VAL A 65 17.74 -15.81 -2.12
CA VAL A 65 18.17 -15.10 -3.33
C VAL A 65 17.22 -15.41 -4.48
N ARG A 66 16.84 -16.68 -4.66
CA ARG A 66 15.86 -17.08 -5.67
C ARG A 66 14.50 -16.44 -5.42
N GLN A 67 14.01 -16.50 -4.19
CA GLN A 67 12.77 -15.82 -3.78
C GLN A 67 12.81 -14.33 -4.12
N ALA A 68 13.90 -13.65 -3.77
CA ALA A 68 14.06 -12.22 -4.02
C ALA A 68 14.05 -11.92 -5.52
N PHE A 69 14.85 -12.64 -6.31
CA PHE A 69 14.89 -12.47 -7.75
C PHE A 69 13.50 -12.57 -8.39
N TYR A 70 12.74 -13.60 -8.04
CA TYR A 70 11.39 -13.79 -8.56
C TYR A 70 10.34 -12.86 -7.94
N SER A 71 10.69 -12.11 -6.90
CA SER A 71 9.79 -11.14 -6.24
C SER A 71 10.04 -9.70 -6.65
N LEU A 72 11.11 -9.44 -7.41
CA LEU A 72 11.43 -8.09 -7.87
C LEU A 72 10.35 -7.55 -8.81
N PRO A 73 9.94 -6.29 -8.66
CA PRO A 73 9.06 -5.64 -9.62
C PRO A 73 9.79 -5.43 -10.97
N SER A 74 9.03 -5.26 -12.04
CA SER A 74 9.56 -5.22 -13.41
C SER A 74 10.48 -4.02 -13.73
N ASN A 75 10.48 -2.98 -12.86
CA ASN A 75 11.41 -1.85 -12.94
C ASN A 75 12.73 -2.06 -12.19
N TYR A 76 12.94 -3.25 -11.62
CA TYR A 76 14.19 -3.60 -10.95
C TYR A 76 14.97 -4.64 -11.73
N GLU A 77 16.26 -4.40 -11.87
CA GLU A 77 17.21 -5.36 -12.44
C GLU A 77 18.03 -6.05 -11.34
N ALA A 78 18.24 -7.33 -11.48
CA ALA A 78 19.00 -8.12 -10.52
C ALA A 78 20.36 -8.54 -11.05
N GLY A 79 21.39 -8.49 -10.17
CA GLY A 79 22.70 -9.08 -10.37
C GLY A 79 23.07 -10.00 -9.21
N LEU A 80 23.99 -10.92 -9.43
CA LEU A 80 24.50 -11.85 -8.42
C LEU A 80 26.03 -11.86 -8.42
N VAL A 81 26.60 -11.87 -7.23
CA VAL A 81 28.00 -12.21 -6.99
C VAL A 81 28.03 -13.36 -5.99
N ASP A 82 28.26 -14.57 -6.48
CA ASP A 82 28.53 -15.76 -5.69
C ASP A 82 30.04 -15.83 -5.40
N TYR A 83 30.40 -15.92 -4.13
CA TYR A 83 31.80 -15.83 -3.75
C TYR A 83 32.17 -16.72 -2.56
N ASN A 84 33.40 -17.17 -2.61
CA ASN A 84 34.12 -17.78 -1.48
C ASN A 84 35.57 -17.24 -1.45
N THR A 85 36.59 -18.06 -1.62
CA THR A 85 37.99 -17.60 -1.80
C THR A 85 38.12 -16.72 -3.04
N GLU A 86 37.38 -17.05 -4.09
CA GLU A 86 37.32 -16.38 -5.38
C GLU A 86 35.86 -16.11 -5.75
N ILE A 87 35.63 -15.35 -6.82
CA ILE A 87 34.29 -15.19 -7.38
C ILE A 87 33.94 -16.47 -8.12
N GLN A 88 32.88 -17.13 -7.66
CA GLN A 88 32.41 -18.40 -8.26
C GLN A 88 31.48 -18.13 -9.44
N ALA A 89 30.60 -17.16 -9.30
CA ALA A 89 29.73 -16.69 -10.37
C ALA A 89 29.51 -15.17 -10.28
N LYS A 90 29.38 -14.52 -11.43
CA LYS A 90 28.98 -13.12 -11.54
C LYS A 90 27.89 -13.03 -12.61
N ILE A 91 26.66 -12.72 -12.18
CA ILE A 91 25.51 -12.55 -13.06
C ILE A 91 25.25 -11.05 -13.19
N PRO A 92 25.42 -10.45 -14.39
CA PRO A 92 25.11 -9.05 -14.62
C PRO A 92 23.61 -8.81 -14.73
N PHE A 93 23.20 -7.54 -14.67
CA PHE A 93 21.84 -7.09 -14.93
C PHE A 93 21.37 -7.50 -16.34
N GLY A 94 20.06 -7.72 -16.50
CA GLY A 94 19.48 -8.14 -17.78
C GLY A 94 19.74 -9.61 -18.15
N THR A 95 20.27 -10.42 -17.24
CA THR A 95 20.52 -11.84 -17.50
C THR A 95 19.20 -12.63 -17.44
N GLU A 96 19.02 -13.53 -18.41
CA GLU A 96 17.84 -14.38 -18.52
C GLU A 96 17.62 -15.27 -17.29
N GLN A 97 16.35 -15.48 -16.94
CA GLN A 97 15.92 -16.26 -15.78
C GLN A 97 16.51 -17.67 -15.72
N SER A 98 16.60 -18.36 -16.85
CA SER A 98 17.18 -19.71 -16.94
C SER A 98 18.62 -19.77 -16.46
N GLN A 99 19.41 -18.73 -16.74
CA GLN A 99 20.81 -18.65 -16.30
C GLN A 99 20.93 -18.42 -14.79
N TRP A 100 19.97 -17.69 -14.20
CA TRP A 100 19.88 -17.56 -12.74
C TRP A 100 19.67 -18.92 -12.07
N ASP A 101 18.70 -19.70 -12.56
CA ASP A 101 18.39 -21.01 -12.01
C ASP A 101 19.56 -21.99 -12.21
N GLU A 102 20.20 -21.99 -13.37
CA GLU A 102 21.39 -22.80 -13.61
C GLU A 102 22.51 -22.49 -12.60
N ASN A 103 22.81 -21.21 -12.35
CA ASN A 103 23.83 -20.82 -11.38
C ASN A 103 23.45 -21.19 -9.95
N LEU A 104 22.23 -20.86 -9.51
CA LEU A 104 21.78 -21.11 -8.14
C LEU A 104 21.67 -22.61 -7.80
N ASN A 105 21.43 -23.48 -8.80
CA ASN A 105 21.30 -24.91 -8.60
C ASN A 105 22.65 -25.64 -8.38
N VAL A 106 23.76 -25.03 -8.82
CA VAL A 106 25.10 -25.67 -8.72
C VAL A 106 25.96 -25.11 -7.58
N ILE A 107 25.44 -24.19 -6.78
CA ILE A 107 26.16 -23.59 -5.65
C ILE A 107 26.62 -24.66 -4.65
N GLU A 108 27.90 -24.59 -4.26
CA GLU A 108 28.50 -25.42 -3.22
C GLU A 108 29.21 -24.55 -2.19
N TYR A 109 29.06 -24.87 -0.92
CA TYR A 109 29.73 -24.17 0.18
C TYR A 109 31.14 -24.71 0.38
N THR A 110 32.14 -23.96 -0.11
CA THR A 110 33.56 -24.34 -0.12
C THR A 110 34.47 -23.12 0.05
N GLY A 111 35.73 -23.34 0.37
CA GLY A 111 36.74 -22.26 0.42
C GLY A 111 36.59 -21.31 1.59
N TYR A 112 37.18 -20.13 1.46
CA TYR A 112 37.22 -19.04 2.43
C TYR A 112 36.24 -17.93 2.07
N THR A 113 36.32 -16.75 2.71
CA THR A 113 35.35 -15.65 2.58
C THR A 113 36.03 -14.36 2.12
N ASN A 114 36.20 -14.18 0.81
CA ASN A 114 36.80 -12.98 0.22
C ASN A 114 35.76 -11.89 -0.08
N ALA A 115 35.16 -11.35 0.97
CA ALA A 115 34.10 -10.36 0.82
C ALA A 115 34.57 -9.03 0.19
N GLY A 116 35.88 -8.68 0.32
CA GLY A 116 36.42 -7.46 -0.30
C GLY A 116 36.35 -7.50 -1.82
N GLU A 117 36.78 -8.61 -2.41
CA GLU A 117 36.69 -8.80 -3.86
C GLU A 117 35.24 -8.92 -4.31
N ALA A 118 34.39 -9.62 -3.54
CA ALA A 118 32.99 -9.76 -3.85
C ALA A 118 32.26 -8.40 -3.89
N LEU A 119 32.47 -7.53 -2.89
CA LEU A 119 31.87 -6.22 -2.88
C LEU A 119 32.39 -5.32 -4.02
N ARG A 120 33.68 -5.42 -4.37
CA ARG A 120 34.23 -4.75 -5.56
C ARG A 120 33.47 -5.16 -6.82
N GLN A 121 33.31 -6.47 -7.03
CA GLN A 121 32.58 -7.00 -8.18
C GLN A 121 31.11 -6.59 -8.18
N ALA A 122 30.49 -6.51 -7.01
CA ALA A 122 29.10 -6.05 -6.87
C ALA A 122 28.95 -4.58 -7.23
N VAL A 123 29.83 -3.72 -6.70
CA VAL A 123 29.80 -2.27 -6.98
C VAL A 123 30.07 -1.95 -8.45
N GLU A 124 30.90 -2.77 -9.12
CA GLU A 124 31.18 -2.65 -10.55
C GLU A 124 30.00 -3.04 -11.48
N LEU A 125 29.00 -3.77 -10.97
CA LEU A 125 27.81 -4.13 -11.76
C LEU A 125 26.86 -2.94 -11.96
N PHE A 126 26.79 -2.02 -10.99
CA PHE A 126 25.84 -0.91 -11.03
C PHE A 126 26.10 0.05 -12.18
N SER A 127 25.00 0.49 -12.78
CA SER A 127 25.03 1.50 -13.83
C SER A 127 25.28 2.91 -13.28
N ASP A 128 25.64 3.84 -14.17
CA ASP A 128 25.74 5.27 -13.84
C ASP A 128 24.44 6.03 -14.15
N LYS A 129 23.30 5.34 -14.30
CA LYS A 129 22.00 6.00 -14.55
C LYS A 129 21.62 6.88 -13.36
N GLU A 130 21.21 8.11 -13.63
CA GLU A 130 20.67 9.00 -12.60
C GLU A 130 19.28 8.49 -12.12
N GLU A 131 18.88 8.89 -10.93
CA GLU A 131 17.56 8.57 -10.32
C GLU A 131 17.26 7.06 -10.18
N THR A 132 18.28 6.21 -10.15
CA THR A 132 18.15 4.76 -9.96
C THR A 132 18.47 4.40 -8.52
N ASN A 133 17.57 3.66 -7.87
CA ASN A 133 17.82 3.10 -6.56
C ASN A 133 18.80 1.94 -6.65
N ARG A 134 19.78 1.88 -5.72
CA ARG A 134 20.84 0.86 -5.77
C ARG A 134 20.98 0.16 -4.44
N TYR A 135 20.92 -1.16 -4.48
CA TYR A 135 20.97 -1.98 -3.28
C TYR A 135 21.93 -3.15 -3.45
N VAL A 136 22.71 -3.42 -2.41
CA VAL A 136 23.43 -4.70 -2.26
C VAL A 136 22.79 -5.44 -1.10
N ILE A 137 22.41 -6.69 -1.31
CA ILE A 137 21.91 -7.59 -0.26
C ILE A 137 22.92 -8.71 -0.08
N ILE A 138 23.58 -8.72 1.07
CA ILE A 138 24.62 -9.70 1.41
C ILE A 138 24.01 -10.78 2.29
N LEU A 139 24.19 -12.04 1.90
CA LEU A 139 23.85 -13.21 2.70
C LEU A 139 25.16 -13.88 3.12
N THR A 140 25.47 -13.92 4.42
CA THR A 140 26.77 -14.39 4.94
C THR A 140 26.64 -14.81 6.41
N ASP A 141 27.62 -15.57 6.91
CA ASP A 141 27.80 -15.79 8.35
C ASP A 141 28.75 -14.77 9.02
N GLY A 142 29.32 -13.83 8.22
CA GLY A 142 29.87 -12.54 8.68
C GLY A 142 31.37 -12.42 8.90
N GLU A 143 32.16 -13.44 8.75
CA GLU A 143 33.61 -13.34 8.93
C GLU A 143 34.36 -13.30 7.58
N ILE A 144 35.14 -12.24 7.33
CA ILE A 144 36.13 -12.28 6.25
C ILE A 144 37.22 -13.26 6.66
N ASP A 145 37.43 -14.28 5.85
CA ASP A 145 38.49 -15.26 6.09
C ASP A 145 39.23 -15.60 4.79
N MET A 146 40.55 -15.78 4.91
CA MET A 146 41.42 -16.08 3.80
C MET A 146 42.51 -17.05 4.24
N PRO A 147 43.22 -17.73 3.31
CA PRO A 147 44.25 -18.70 3.64
C PRO A 147 45.37 -18.19 4.54
N ASP A 148 45.68 -16.90 4.50
CA ASP A 148 46.69 -16.29 5.34
C ASP A 148 46.25 -14.90 5.84
N ALA A 149 46.94 -14.42 6.88
CA ALA A 149 46.58 -13.17 7.55
C ALA A 149 46.74 -11.91 6.64
N GLN A 150 47.66 -11.92 5.68
CA GLN A 150 47.85 -10.80 4.77
C GLN A 150 46.67 -10.71 3.80
N GLN A 151 46.31 -11.81 3.19
CA GLN A 151 45.14 -11.87 2.28
C GLN A 151 43.85 -11.52 3.01
N LYS A 152 43.70 -11.95 4.28
CA LYS A 152 42.55 -11.58 5.12
C LYS A 152 42.49 -10.07 5.34
N GLU A 153 43.62 -9.46 5.68
CA GLU A 153 43.69 -8.01 5.88
C GLU A 153 43.48 -7.22 4.57
N ASP A 154 44.04 -7.72 3.46
CA ASP A 154 43.86 -7.10 2.14
C ASP A 154 42.36 -7.14 1.72
N SER A 155 41.68 -8.28 1.93
CA SER A 155 40.24 -8.40 1.69
C SER A 155 39.43 -7.47 2.58
N ARG A 156 39.79 -7.36 3.88
CA ARG A 156 39.12 -6.44 4.82
C ARG A 156 39.26 -4.97 4.39
N LEU A 157 40.49 -4.56 4.05
CA LEU A 157 40.74 -3.17 3.61
C LEU A 157 40.05 -2.86 2.29
N LEU A 158 40.02 -3.83 1.37
CA LEU A 158 39.29 -3.67 0.13
C LEU A 158 37.78 -3.55 0.39
N TYR A 159 37.20 -4.39 1.27
CA TYR A 159 35.80 -4.31 1.65
C TYR A 159 35.42 -2.94 2.20
N GLU A 160 36.20 -2.43 3.16
CA GLU A 160 35.98 -1.11 3.74
C GLU A 160 36.04 0.02 2.69
N LYS A 161 37.02 -0.06 1.79
CA LYS A 161 37.15 0.88 0.68
C LYS A 161 35.92 0.84 -0.23
N MET A 162 35.49 -0.35 -0.61
CA MET A 162 34.34 -0.53 -1.53
C MET A 162 33.02 -0.15 -0.87
N ALA A 163 32.87 -0.37 0.43
CA ALA A 163 31.68 0.10 1.18
C ALA A 163 31.58 1.62 1.21
N ARG A 164 32.71 2.33 1.32
CA ARG A 164 32.73 3.80 1.18
C ARG A 164 32.39 4.27 -0.23
N GLU A 165 32.94 3.59 -1.24
CA GLU A 165 32.60 3.87 -2.65
C GLU A 165 31.11 3.59 -2.93
N ALA A 166 30.57 2.51 -2.37
CA ALA A 166 29.14 2.20 -2.45
C ALA A 166 28.29 3.37 -1.89
N LYS A 167 28.66 3.91 -0.71
CA LYS A 167 28.00 5.08 -0.15
C LYS A 167 28.06 6.29 -1.10
N GLU A 168 29.22 6.59 -1.68
CA GLU A 168 29.39 7.70 -2.62
C GLU A 168 28.53 7.55 -3.87
N LYS A 169 28.26 6.32 -4.29
CA LYS A 169 27.37 5.97 -5.41
C LYS A 169 25.90 5.87 -5.02
N GLY A 170 25.54 6.14 -3.77
CA GLY A 170 24.17 6.00 -3.27
C GLY A 170 23.68 4.56 -3.15
N ILE A 171 24.59 3.59 -3.04
CA ILE A 171 24.27 2.18 -2.88
C ILE A 171 24.04 1.89 -1.39
N VAL A 172 22.88 1.31 -1.05
CA VAL A 172 22.56 0.88 0.32
C VAL A 172 22.84 -0.62 0.47
N ILE A 173 23.58 -1.00 1.53
CA ILE A 173 23.95 -2.39 1.79
C ILE A 173 23.09 -2.95 2.92
N TYR A 174 22.25 -3.95 2.61
CA TYR A 174 21.55 -4.76 3.61
C TYR A 174 22.29 -6.08 3.81
N ILE A 175 22.32 -6.56 5.06
CA ILE A 175 23.02 -7.81 5.40
C ILE A 175 22.05 -8.76 6.10
N ILE A 176 21.95 -9.97 5.60
CA ILE A 176 21.29 -11.11 6.23
C ILE A 176 22.40 -11.99 6.81
N ALA A 177 22.52 -11.99 8.13
CA ALA A 177 23.54 -12.73 8.84
C ALA A 177 22.98 -14.06 9.34
N SER A 178 23.54 -15.18 8.85
CA SER A 178 23.23 -16.52 9.33
C SER A 178 24.02 -16.85 10.58
N GLY A 179 23.38 -17.50 11.57
CA GLY A 179 23.98 -17.88 12.84
C GLY A 179 23.65 -16.97 14.02
N SER A 180 24.38 -17.11 15.13
CA SER A 180 24.17 -16.28 16.32
C SER A 180 24.80 -14.90 16.18
N GLU A 181 24.22 -13.89 16.84
CA GLU A 181 24.77 -12.54 16.89
C GLU A 181 26.26 -12.54 17.21
N TRP A 182 27.05 -11.87 16.38
CA TRP A 182 28.49 -11.81 16.52
C TRP A 182 28.90 -10.93 17.71
N ASN A 183 29.49 -11.55 18.73
CA ASN A 183 30.01 -10.87 19.92
C ASN A 183 31.51 -10.57 19.86
N GLY A 184 32.17 -10.82 18.71
CA GLY A 184 33.61 -10.72 18.52
C GLY A 184 34.08 -9.46 17.81
N THR A 185 35.35 -9.12 18.00
CA THR A 185 36.06 -8.14 17.19
C THR A 185 36.52 -8.83 15.90
N GLY A 186 36.07 -8.34 14.72
CA GLY A 186 36.59 -8.84 13.45
C GLY A 186 35.58 -9.14 12.33
N ALA A 187 34.26 -9.10 12.61
CA ALA A 187 33.25 -9.30 11.58
C ALA A 187 33.05 -8.03 10.75
N HIS A 188 34.04 -7.65 9.96
CA HIS A 188 34.06 -6.41 9.20
C HIS A 188 33.06 -6.32 8.05
N ILE A 189 32.45 -7.45 7.65
CA ILE A 189 31.38 -7.44 6.64
C ILE A 189 30.20 -6.60 7.14
N PHE A 190 29.91 -6.64 8.44
CA PHE A 190 28.80 -5.90 9.04
C PHE A 190 28.97 -4.37 9.01
N ASP A 191 30.21 -3.90 8.93
CA ASP A 191 30.51 -2.46 8.83
C ASP A 191 29.92 -1.84 7.54
N GLY A 192 29.75 -2.62 6.48
CA GLY A 192 29.19 -2.18 5.21
C GLY A 192 27.76 -1.61 5.34
N ALA A 193 26.90 -2.26 6.12
CA ALA A 193 25.56 -1.77 6.36
C ALA A 193 25.57 -0.41 7.07
N GLY A 194 26.35 -0.26 8.16
CA GLY A 194 26.46 1.00 8.90
C GLY A 194 27.06 2.14 8.10
N LEU A 195 27.96 1.84 7.18
CA LEU A 195 28.59 2.85 6.30
C LEU A 195 27.62 3.38 5.23
N THR A 196 26.64 2.60 4.80
CA THR A 196 25.75 2.92 3.67
C THR A 196 24.29 3.20 4.10
N ASP A 197 24.07 3.48 5.38
CA ASP A 197 22.74 3.69 5.98
C ASP A 197 21.80 2.48 5.83
N GLY A 198 22.37 1.27 5.64
CA GLY A 198 21.67 0.00 5.57
C GLY A 198 21.41 -0.63 6.94
N THR A 199 21.05 -1.91 6.94
CA THR A 199 20.66 -2.62 8.17
C THR A 199 21.18 -4.05 8.15
N ILE A 200 21.58 -4.56 9.31
CA ILE A 200 21.93 -5.97 9.53
C ILE A 200 20.72 -6.67 10.15
N TYR A 201 20.38 -7.81 9.61
CA TYR A 201 19.34 -8.69 10.14
C TYR A 201 19.96 -10.03 10.53
N TRP A 202 19.70 -10.45 11.76
CA TRP A 202 20.19 -11.71 12.28
C TRP A 202 19.13 -12.80 12.17
N GLU A 203 19.45 -13.89 11.54
CA GLU A 203 18.59 -15.06 11.49
C GLU A 203 18.22 -15.52 12.91
N GLY A 204 16.97 -15.91 13.11
CA GLY A 204 16.43 -16.29 14.41
C GLY A 204 15.99 -15.12 15.30
N GLN A 205 16.74 -14.01 15.36
CA GLN A 205 16.30 -12.80 16.09
C GLN A 205 15.36 -11.94 15.26
N SER A 206 15.66 -11.80 13.97
CA SER A 206 14.87 -10.98 13.04
C SER A 206 13.83 -11.80 12.26
N GLY A 207 13.78 -13.10 12.42
CA GLY A 207 12.97 -14.06 11.70
C GLY A 207 13.82 -15.06 10.93
N SER A 208 13.20 -15.88 10.09
CA SER A 208 13.89 -16.74 9.12
C SER A 208 14.51 -15.91 7.99
N ILE A 209 15.46 -16.47 7.25
CA ILE A 209 16.11 -15.79 6.11
C ILE A 209 15.06 -15.30 5.09
N SER A 210 14.04 -16.12 4.79
CA SER A 210 12.95 -15.76 3.88
C SER A 210 12.09 -14.60 4.39
N GLU A 211 11.79 -14.56 5.71
CA GLU A 211 11.05 -13.44 6.32
C GLU A 211 11.88 -12.15 6.34
N ILE A 212 13.19 -12.27 6.60
CA ILE A 212 14.11 -11.13 6.54
C ILE A 212 14.17 -10.58 5.12
N MET A 213 14.34 -11.45 4.12
CA MET A 213 14.34 -11.06 2.71
C MET A 213 13.05 -10.33 2.34
N LYS A 214 11.91 -10.89 2.71
CA LYS A 214 10.59 -10.25 2.53
C LYS A 214 10.55 -8.86 3.17
N ARG A 215 11.09 -8.71 4.39
CA ARG A 215 11.14 -7.41 5.08
C ARG A 215 12.04 -6.40 4.35
N ILE A 216 13.17 -6.84 3.83
CA ILE A 216 14.06 -5.97 3.03
C ILE A 216 13.30 -5.49 1.79
N LEU A 217 12.74 -6.39 1.00
CA LEU A 217 12.05 -6.05 -0.25
C LEU A 217 10.85 -5.11 -0.02
N TYR A 218 10.02 -5.42 0.95
CA TYR A 218 8.73 -4.77 1.09
C TYR A 218 8.67 -3.66 2.14
N ASP A 219 9.51 -3.69 3.18
CA ASP A 219 9.47 -2.68 4.24
C ASP A 219 10.62 -1.68 4.14
N ARG A 220 11.77 -2.07 3.50
CA ARG A 220 12.94 -1.19 3.31
C ARG A 220 13.01 -0.63 1.91
N MET A 221 12.91 -1.49 0.90
CA MET A 221 12.86 -1.08 -0.50
C MET A 221 11.46 -0.61 -0.91
N ASN A 222 10.47 -0.82 -0.05
CA ASN A 222 9.10 -0.31 -0.16
C ASN A 222 8.39 -0.71 -1.47
N PHE A 223 8.59 -1.95 -1.92
CA PHE A 223 7.96 -2.45 -3.13
C PHE A 223 6.43 -2.48 -3.01
N PRO A 224 5.71 -2.10 -4.08
CA PRO A 224 4.26 -2.17 -4.10
C PRO A 224 3.77 -3.61 -3.96
N ARG A 225 2.78 -3.81 -3.10
CA ARG A 225 2.15 -5.12 -2.88
C ARG A 225 0.75 -4.98 -2.30
N SER A 226 -0.10 -5.93 -2.63
CA SER A 226 -1.37 -6.16 -1.94
C SER A 226 -1.30 -7.47 -1.14
N ALA A 227 -1.59 -7.44 0.16
CA ALA A 227 -1.78 -8.68 0.91
C ALA A 227 -3.11 -9.32 0.49
N VAL A 228 -3.05 -10.52 -0.09
CA VAL A 228 -4.23 -11.20 -0.63
C VAL A 228 -4.70 -12.35 0.22
N GLY A 229 -3.90 -12.79 1.19
CA GLY A 229 -4.34 -13.81 2.13
C GLY A 229 -3.29 -14.20 3.16
N ALA A 230 -3.77 -14.82 4.23
CA ALA A 230 -2.97 -15.56 5.20
C ALA A 230 -3.79 -16.78 5.63
N SER A 231 -3.15 -17.92 5.68
CA SER A 231 -3.77 -19.21 6.04
C SER A 231 -2.94 -19.91 7.09
N LYS A 232 -3.56 -20.82 7.83
CA LYS A 232 -2.84 -21.73 8.71
C LYS A 232 -3.27 -23.15 8.43
N GLY A 233 -2.35 -23.99 8.02
CA GLY A 233 -2.63 -25.39 7.67
C GLY A 233 -1.47 -26.04 6.95
N ASN A 234 -1.66 -27.27 6.51
CA ASN A 234 -0.73 -28.00 5.66
C ASN A 234 -1.12 -27.94 4.16
N GLY A 235 -2.00 -27.02 3.79
CA GLY A 235 -2.43 -26.76 2.43
C GLY A 235 -3.63 -25.81 2.41
N GLY A 236 -3.92 -25.27 1.24
CA GLY A 236 -5.00 -24.31 1.09
C GLY A 236 -5.34 -23.98 -0.35
N LYS A 237 -6.41 -23.19 -0.50
CA LYS A 237 -6.80 -22.57 -1.77
C LYS A 237 -6.91 -21.07 -1.57
N LEU A 238 -6.37 -20.33 -2.52
CA LEU A 238 -6.49 -18.88 -2.61
C LEU A 238 -7.25 -18.54 -3.89
N SER A 239 -8.19 -17.63 -3.80
CA SER A 239 -8.84 -17.05 -4.96
C SER A 239 -8.70 -15.55 -4.88
N MET A 240 -8.14 -14.95 -5.88
CA MET A 240 -7.92 -13.51 -5.96
C MET A 240 -8.40 -12.96 -7.29
N GLU A 241 -8.66 -11.67 -7.31
CA GLU A 241 -9.13 -10.95 -8.49
C GLU A 241 -8.24 -9.74 -8.71
N LEU A 242 -7.69 -9.61 -9.91
CA LEU A 242 -6.91 -8.45 -10.30
C LEU A 242 -7.81 -7.21 -10.34
N PRO A 243 -7.31 -6.02 -9.94
CA PRO A 243 -8.08 -4.77 -10.00
C PRO A 243 -8.62 -4.45 -11.39
N ALA A 244 -7.85 -4.74 -12.44
CA ALA A 244 -8.24 -4.59 -13.85
C ALA A 244 -7.73 -5.78 -14.68
N SER A 245 -8.32 -6.02 -15.86
CA SER A 245 -8.03 -7.21 -16.67
C SER A 245 -6.83 -7.04 -17.61
N SER A 246 -6.35 -5.82 -17.79
CA SER A 246 -5.27 -5.47 -18.73
C SER A 246 -3.91 -5.26 -18.07
N ALA A 247 -3.60 -6.05 -17.05
CA ALA A 247 -2.28 -6.06 -16.46
C ALA A 247 -1.22 -6.55 -17.47
N GLU A 248 -0.05 -5.93 -17.48
CA GLU A 248 1.12 -6.43 -18.20
C GLU A 248 1.72 -7.64 -17.48
N HIS A 249 1.70 -7.57 -16.14
CA HIS A 249 2.30 -8.58 -15.30
C HIS A 249 1.55 -8.70 -13.98
N ALA A 250 1.34 -9.92 -13.54
CA ALA A 250 0.79 -10.21 -12.21
C ALA A 250 1.62 -11.30 -11.55
N ARG A 251 2.04 -11.06 -10.32
CA ARG A 251 2.86 -11.99 -9.57
C ARG A 251 2.27 -12.26 -8.21
N VAL A 252 2.11 -13.53 -7.87
CA VAL A 252 1.69 -13.95 -6.55
C VAL A 252 2.84 -14.63 -5.85
N VAL A 253 3.27 -14.07 -4.73
CA VAL A 253 4.32 -14.61 -3.88
C VAL A 253 3.69 -15.21 -2.63
N LEU A 254 3.92 -16.51 -2.41
CA LEU A 254 3.54 -17.21 -1.19
C LEU A 254 4.80 -17.45 -0.34
N THR A 255 4.70 -17.29 0.95
CA THR A 255 5.77 -17.58 1.91
C THR A 255 5.25 -18.40 3.08
N ALA A 256 6.05 -19.36 3.56
CA ALA A 256 5.73 -20.21 4.70
C ALA A 256 7.01 -20.59 5.47
N GLU A 257 6.84 -20.98 6.72
CA GLU A 257 7.95 -21.56 7.52
C GLU A 257 8.24 -23.02 7.14
N GLN A 258 7.25 -23.70 6.57
CA GLN A 258 7.38 -25.08 6.11
C GLN A 258 7.56 -25.13 4.59
N ARG A 259 8.20 -26.18 4.13
CA ARG A 259 8.46 -26.40 2.70
C ARG A 259 7.17 -26.54 1.92
N PHE A 260 7.10 -25.86 0.78
CA PHE A 260 6.04 -26.08 -0.19
C PHE A 260 6.21 -27.42 -0.89
N GLY A 261 5.14 -28.19 -0.95
CA GLY A 261 5.03 -29.41 -1.74
C GLY A 261 4.54 -29.11 -3.15
N ASN A 262 3.29 -29.49 -3.44
CA ASN A 262 2.70 -29.24 -4.75
C ASN A 262 1.99 -27.88 -4.78
N ILE A 263 2.22 -27.12 -5.85
CA ILE A 263 1.52 -25.87 -6.14
C ILE A 263 0.93 -25.94 -7.52
N SER A 264 -0.32 -25.56 -7.63
CA SER A 264 -1.01 -25.42 -8.90
C SER A 264 -1.71 -24.08 -8.97
N ALA A 265 -1.71 -23.48 -10.15
CA ALA A 265 -2.37 -22.21 -10.42
C ALA A 265 -3.29 -22.34 -11.64
N GLU A 266 -4.50 -21.83 -11.52
CA GLU A 266 -5.46 -21.73 -12.61
C GLU A 266 -5.71 -20.25 -12.92
N TYR A 267 -5.32 -19.83 -14.09
CA TYR A 267 -5.48 -18.47 -14.61
C TYR A 267 -5.53 -18.51 -16.15
N ALA A 268 -6.04 -17.45 -16.75
CA ALA A 268 -5.95 -17.24 -18.19
C ALA A 268 -4.87 -16.19 -18.48
N ALA A 269 -3.86 -16.54 -19.26
CA ALA A 269 -2.76 -15.65 -19.64
C ALA A 269 -2.12 -16.11 -20.97
N GLU A 270 -1.28 -15.22 -21.55
CA GLU A 270 -0.43 -15.61 -22.68
C GLU A 270 0.67 -16.56 -22.22
N ASN A 271 1.34 -16.22 -21.13
CA ASN A 271 2.39 -17.03 -20.50
C ASN A 271 2.25 -17.01 -18.98
N GLY A 272 2.86 -17.99 -18.34
CA GLY A 272 2.97 -17.97 -16.89
C GLY A 272 3.75 -19.16 -16.38
N THR A 273 4.43 -18.96 -15.27
CA THR A 273 5.27 -19.95 -14.61
C THR A 273 4.94 -20.07 -13.13
N VAL A 274 5.16 -21.27 -12.60
CA VAL A 274 5.07 -21.54 -11.16
C VAL A 274 6.46 -21.94 -10.69
N ILE A 275 7.06 -21.13 -9.84
CA ILE A 275 8.36 -21.38 -9.22
C ILE A 275 8.10 -21.88 -7.80
N ASN A 276 8.66 -23.03 -7.48
CA ASN A 276 8.53 -23.66 -6.17
C ASN A 276 9.89 -23.69 -5.49
N GLY A 277 10.10 -22.86 -4.45
CA GLY A 277 11.26 -22.90 -3.58
C GLY A 277 11.02 -23.74 -2.33
N GLU A 278 11.97 -23.71 -1.40
CA GLU A 278 11.84 -24.43 -0.12
C GLU A 278 10.76 -23.80 0.77
N LYS A 279 10.83 -22.50 0.99
CA LYS A 279 9.91 -21.75 1.88
C LYS A 279 9.10 -20.67 1.17
N PHE A 280 9.13 -20.65 -0.14
CA PHE A 280 8.35 -19.73 -0.95
C PHE A 280 7.81 -20.41 -2.20
N ALA A 281 6.82 -19.80 -2.79
CA ALA A 281 6.42 -20.10 -4.16
C ALA A 281 6.03 -18.81 -4.88
N VAL A 282 6.29 -18.75 -6.16
CA VAL A 282 5.90 -17.63 -7.00
C VAL A 282 5.09 -18.13 -8.18
N VAL A 283 3.93 -17.51 -8.38
CA VAL A 283 3.17 -17.65 -9.62
C VAL A 283 3.35 -16.36 -10.39
N ASP A 284 4.03 -16.45 -11.50
CA ASP A 284 4.41 -15.35 -12.37
C ASP A 284 3.57 -15.41 -13.63
N ILE A 285 2.82 -14.37 -13.93
CA ILE A 285 1.79 -14.35 -14.98
C ILE A 285 2.05 -13.14 -15.88
N GLU A 286 2.38 -13.42 -17.14
CA GLU A 286 2.55 -12.39 -18.15
C GLU A 286 1.26 -12.19 -18.92
N LYS A 287 0.86 -10.94 -19.10
CA LYS A 287 -0.34 -10.52 -19.84
C LYS A 287 -1.57 -11.38 -19.51
N PRO A 288 -2.06 -11.31 -18.28
CA PRO A 288 -3.27 -12.02 -17.90
C PRO A 288 -4.42 -11.64 -18.82
N LEU A 289 -5.17 -12.65 -19.27
CA LEU A 289 -6.35 -12.50 -20.15
C LEU A 289 -7.65 -12.41 -19.36
N GLY A 290 -7.59 -12.54 -18.03
CA GLY A 290 -8.72 -12.45 -17.11
C GLY A 290 -8.29 -11.92 -15.75
N GLN A 291 -9.25 -11.54 -14.94
CA GLN A 291 -8.98 -10.98 -13.60
C GLN A 291 -8.82 -12.06 -12.51
N LYS A 292 -9.31 -13.28 -12.74
CA LYS A 292 -9.35 -14.31 -11.71
C LYS A 292 -8.09 -15.18 -11.71
N ILE A 293 -7.50 -15.34 -10.53
CA ILE A 293 -6.38 -16.27 -10.27
C ILE A 293 -6.81 -17.18 -9.13
N GLU A 294 -6.74 -18.48 -9.34
CA GLU A 294 -6.97 -19.50 -8.32
C GLU A 294 -5.70 -20.30 -8.07
N LEU A 295 -5.28 -20.40 -6.82
CA LEU A 295 -4.11 -21.13 -6.40
C LEU A 295 -4.50 -22.25 -5.44
N SER A 296 -3.84 -23.40 -5.58
CA SER A 296 -3.89 -24.48 -4.61
C SER A 296 -2.45 -24.84 -4.23
N TYR A 297 -2.18 -25.02 -2.94
CA TYR A 297 -0.88 -25.37 -2.44
C TYR A 297 -0.95 -26.41 -1.34
N GLU A 298 0.14 -27.15 -1.18
CA GLU A 298 0.37 -28.10 -0.09
C GLU A 298 1.69 -27.74 0.61
N LEU A 299 1.76 -28.00 1.91
CA LEU A 299 2.96 -27.86 2.74
C LEU A 299 3.34 -29.21 3.33
N THR A 300 4.61 -29.39 3.64
CA THR A 300 5.11 -30.60 4.30
C THR A 300 4.58 -30.76 5.73
N ASP A 301 4.25 -29.66 6.40
CA ASP A 301 3.64 -29.65 7.72
C ASP A 301 2.79 -28.38 7.90
N VAL A 302 2.07 -28.28 9.02
CA VAL A 302 1.23 -27.13 9.35
C VAL A 302 2.08 -25.87 9.54
N SER A 303 1.76 -24.83 8.79
CA SER A 303 2.42 -23.52 8.84
C SER A 303 1.43 -22.40 8.59
N ASP A 304 1.82 -21.19 8.99
CA ASP A 304 1.18 -19.97 8.53
C ASP A 304 1.71 -19.67 7.13
N VAL A 305 0.80 -19.41 6.18
CA VAL A 305 1.12 -19.02 4.79
C VAL A 305 0.64 -17.60 4.57
N GLU A 306 1.52 -16.75 4.10
CA GLU A 306 1.20 -15.39 3.65
C GLU A 306 1.27 -15.33 2.13
N ALA A 307 0.33 -14.60 1.52
CA ALA A 307 0.29 -14.41 0.08
C ALA A 307 0.20 -12.91 -0.26
N TYR A 308 1.00 -12.50 -1.21
CA TYR A 308 1.09 -11.14 -1.71
C TYR A 308 0.90 -11.13 -3.23
N LEU A 309 0.16 -10.16 -3.70
CA LEU A 309 -0.05 -9.90 -5.12
C LEU A 309 0.68 -8.60 -5.49
N THR A 310 1.49 -8.64 -6.53
CA THR A 310 2.04 -7.47 -7.22
C THR A 310 1.45 -7.43 -8.63
N VAL A 311 1.01 -6.26 -9.08
CA VAL A 311 0.43 -6.09 -10.42
C VAL A 311 1.06 -4.89 -11.08
N ASP A 312 1.49 -5.07 -12.31
CA ASP A 312 2.03 -4.02 -13.16
C ASP A 312 1.05 -3.72 -14.31
N TYR A 313 0.76 -2.44 -14.49
CA TYR A 313 -0.06 -1.94 -15.59
C TYR A 313 0.76 -0.99 -16.45
N ALA A 314 0.73 -1.17 -17.77
CA ALA A 314 1.13 -0.14 -18.69
C ALA A 314 -0.06 0.79 -18.90
N ALA A 315 0.10 2.04 -18.52
CA ALA A 315 -0.99 3.00 -18.43
C ALA A 315 -0.72 4.27 -19.22
N GLU A 316 -1.78 4.87 -19.73
CA GLU A 316 -1.79 6.22 -20.26
C GLU A 316 -2.82 7.09 -19.52
N ILE A 317 -2.49 8.36 -19.34
CA ILE A 317 -3.42 9.32 -18.75
C ILE A 317 -4.45 9.70 -19.82
N LYS A 318 -5.72 9.50 -19.50
CA LYS A 318 -6.85 9.97 -20.33
C LYS A 318 -7.54 11.13 -19.62
N THR A 319 -7.99 12.09 -20.41
CA THR A 319 -8.70 13.25 -19.89
C THR A 319 -9.92 13.58 -20.71
N GLN A 320 -10.93 14.11 -20.03
CA GLN A 320 -12.09 14.73 -20.67
C GLN A 320 -12.27 16.11 -20.05
N ILE A 321 -12.28 17.14 -20.89
CA ILE A 321 -12.36 18.53 -20.43
C ILE A 321 -13.72 19.10 -20.78
N THR A 322 -14.38 19.69 -19.79
CA THR A 322 -15.56 20.49 -19.96
C THR A 322 -15.29 21.92 -19.49
N TYR A 323 -15.96 22.89 -20.09
CA TYR A 323 -15.69 24.28 -19.78
C TYR A 323 -16.92 24.96 -19.20
N ARG A 324 -16.69 25.87 -18.25
CA ARG A 324 -17.69 26.78 -17.73
C ARG A 324 -17.11 28.19 -17.61
N ALA A 325 -17.96 29.19 -17.81
CA ALA A 325 -17.60 30.58 -17.59
C ALA A 325 -18.33 31.10 -16.35
N GLU A 326 -17.60 31.70 -15.43
CA GLU A 326 -18.15 32.32 -14.22
C GLU A 326 -17.89 33.82 -14.27
N GLU A 327 -18.88 34.63 -13.84
CA GLU A 327 -18.68 36.09 -13.74
C GLU A 327 -17.58 36.42 -12.73
N ASP A 328 -16.62 37.28 -13.11
CA ASP A 328 -15.61 37.76 -12.18
C ASP A 328 -16.11 39.00 -11.40
N PRO A 329 -16.54 38.83 -10.14
CA PRO A 329 -17.05 39.97 -9.37
C PRO A 329 -15.97 40.99 -9.00
N THR A 330 -14.69 40.65 -9.20
CA THR A 330 -13.56 41.54 -8.85
C THR A 330 -13.16 42.47 -9.96
N ALA A 331 -13.44 42.10 -11.21
CA ALA A 331 -13.12 42.91 -12.41
C ALA A 331 -14.09 44.10 -12.65
N GLN A 332 -15.28 44.08 -12.05
CA GLN A 332 -16.32 45.09 -12.27
C GLN A 332 -16.07 46.49 -11.63
N LYS A 333 -14.96 46.72 -10.96
CA LYS A 333 -14.77 47.94 -10.13
C LYS A 333 -14.04 49.10 -10.82
N GLN A 334 -13.66 49.01 -12.07
CA GLN A 334 -12.82 50.07 -12.66
C GLN A 334 -13.48 51.01 -13.69
N ASP A 335 -14.65 50.72 -14.28
CA ASP A 335 -15.27 51.67 -15.23
C ASP A 335 -16.81 51.66 -15.14
N VAL A 336 -17.36 52.77 -14.64
CA VAL A 336 -18.81 52.94 -14.35
C VAL A 336 -19.65 53.23 -15.61
N GLN A 337 -19.04 53.40 -16.81
CA GLN A 337 -19.77 53.81 -18.01
C GLN A 337 -19.90 52.76 -19.12
N ASN A 338 -19.17 51.63 -19.07
CA ASN A 338 -19.36 50.48 -19.96
C ASN A 338 -19.01 49.20 -19.19
N ALA A 339 -19.85 48.80 -18.26
CA ALA A 339 -19.66 47.56 -17.53
C ALA A 339 -19.89 46.36 -18.45
N GLN A 340 -18.84 45.96 -19.15
CA GLN A 340 -18.78 44.65 -19.80
C GLN A 340 -18.48 43.63 -18.71
N THR A 341 -19.36 42.65 -18.54
CA THR A 341 -19.14 41.54 -17.58
C THR A 341 -17.89 40.78 -18.01
N VAL A 342 -16.90 40.69 -17.12
CA VAL A 342 -15.70 39.88 -17.34
C VAL A 342 -15.97 38.48 -16.81
N TYR A 343 -15.64 37.49 -17.61
CA TYR A 343 -15.80 36.08 -17.22
C TYR A 343 -14.44 35.45 -16.95
N LYS A 344 -14.42 34.59 -15.97
CA LYS A 344 -13.33 33.63 -15.73
C LYS A 344 -13.70 32.32 -16.36
N HIS A 345 -12.79 31.77 -17.15
CA HIS A 345 -12.97 30.46 -17.76
C HIS A 345 -12.37 29.38 -16.88
N ILE A 346 -13.18 28.40 -16.56
CA ILE A 346 -12.81 27.26 -15.75
C ILE A 346 -12.91 26.01 -16.62
N ALA A 347 -11.86 25.21 -16.60
CA ALA A 347 -11.85 23.86 -17.14
C ALA A 347 -12.07 22.87 -16.01
N ASP A 348 -13.12 22.07 -16.11
CA ASP A 348 -13.38 20.92 -15.28
C ASP A 348 -12.82 19.70 -16.03
N ILE A 349 -11.80 19.07 -15.48
CA ILE A 349 -10.99 18.02 -16.10
C ILE A 349 -11.31 16.72 -15.39
N GLU A 350 -11.93 15.78 -16.09
CA GLU A 350 -12.01 14.39 -15.64
C GLU A 350 -10.73 13.68 -16.09
N ILE A 351 -10.09 12.96 -15.16
CA ILE A 351 -8.80 12.29 -15.36
C ILE A 351 -8.94 10.83 -14.93
N TRP A 352 -8.43 9.91 -15.73
CA TRP A 352 -8.35 8.48 -15.39
C TRP A 352 -7.15 7.83 -16.07
N LEU A 353 -6.77 6.66 -15.59
CA LEU A 353 -5.79 5.80 -16.26
C LEU A 353 -6.49 4.80 -17.18
N SER A 354 -5.98 4.66 -18.39
CA SER A 354 -6.41 3.66 -19.36
C SER A 354 -5.26 2.75 -19.71
N ASP A 355 -5.57 1.50 -20.05
CA ASP A 355 -4.56 0.57 -20.53
C ASP A 355 -3.99 1.01 -21.89
N THR A 356 -2.72 0.65 -22.15
CA THR A 356 -2.03 0.88 -23.42
C THR A 356 -2.18 -0.29 -24.40
N GLN A 357 -2.81 -1.39 -24.01
CA GLN A 357 -2.99 -2.60 -24.83
C GLN A 357 -4.13 -2.49 -25.85
N GLY A 358 -4.82 -1.33 -25.88
CA GLY A 358 -5.90 -1.06 -26.82
C GLY A 358 -7.25 -1.63 -26.44
N ARG A 359 -7.43 -2.13 -25.22
CA ARG A 359 -8.74 -2.54 -24.69
C ARG A 359 -9.55 -1.34 -24.22
N ASN A 360 -8.93 -0.17 -24.05
CA ASN A 360 -9.50 1.06 -23.51
C ASN A 360 -10.16 0.85 -22.14
N GLU A 361 -9.63 -0.07 -21.35
CA GLU A 361 -10.08 -0.33 -20.01
C GLU A 361 -9.70 0.83 -19.09
N ASN A 362 -10.65 1.34 -18.31
CA ASN A 362 -10.34 2.27 -17.24
C ASN A 362 -9.76 1.46 -16.07
N LEU A 363 -8.47 1.64 -15.82
CA LEU A 363 -7.74 0.87 -14.80
C LEU A 363 -8.20 1.18 -13.37
N TRP A 364 -8.88 2.30 -13.15
CA TRP A 364 -9.44 2.70 -11.86
C TRP A 364 -10.93 2.38 -11.69
N ASP A 365 -11.56 1.76 -12.70
CA ASP A 365 -12.99 1.42 -12.65
C ASP A 365 -13.23 0.16 -11.82
N GLY A 366 -13.15 0.29 -10.51
CA GLY A 366 -13.39 -0.81 -9.59
C GLY A 366 -13.61 -0.32 -8.17
N ALA A 367 -14.34 -1.11 -7.37
CA ALA A 367 -14.58 -0.82 -5.96
C ALA A 367 -13.28 -0.69 -5.14
N TYR A 368 -12.19 -1.26 -5.65
CA TYR A 368 -10.87 -1.23 -5.04
C TYR A 368 -10.28 0.19 -5.00
N TYR A 369 -10.50 1.00 -6.03
CA TYR A 369 -9.97 2.36 -6.13
C TYR A 369 -10.93 3.43 -5.60
N GLU A 370 -12.21 3.11 -5.41
CA GLU A 370 -13.21 4.07 -4.97
C GLU A 370 -12.82 4.70 -3.63
N GLY A 371 -12.78 6.02 -3.58
CA GLY A 371 -12.44 6.79 -2.40
C GLY A 371 -10.94 6.94 -2.11
N ARG A 372 -10.04 6.41 -2.96
CA ARG A 372 -8.60 6.64 -2.83
C ARG A 372 -8.22 8.03 -3.32
N GLN A 373 -7.23 8.63 -2.68
CA GLN A 373 -6.70 9.93 -3.06
C GLN A 373 -5.52 9.75 -4.02
N ILE A 374 -5.44 10.60 -5.03
CA ILE A 374 -4.33 10.66 -5.97
C ILE A 374 -3.75 12.06 -5.93
N SER A 375 -2.45 12.14 -5.76
CA SER A 375 -1.67 13.36 -5.88
C SER A 375 -1.28 13.55 -7.34
N PHE A 376 -1.27 14.79 -7.82
CA PHE A 376 -0.85 15.11 -9.18
C PHE A 376 -0.42 16.58 -9.29
N THR A 377 0.20 16.93 -10.41
CA THR A 377 0.53 18.33 -10.70
C THR A 377 -0.11 18.75 -12.01
N VAL A 378 -0.52 20.02 -12.08
CA VAL A 378 -0.91 20.68 -13.32
C VAL A 378 -0.04 21.91 -13.47
N ASN A 379 0.85 21.93 -14.46
CA ASN A 379 1.91 22.94 -14.60
C ASN A 379 2.69 23.14 -13.28
N GLU A 380 3.19 22.04 -12.71
CA GLU A 380 3.93 22.02 -11.45
C GLU A 380 3.11 22.43 -10.19
N ALA A 381 1.86 22.86 -10.35
CA ALA A 381 0.99 23.17 -9.23
C ALA A 381 0.42 21.88 -8.64
N PRO A 382 0.69 21.56 -7.35
CA PRO A 382 0.25 20.31 -6.75
C PRO A 382 -1.25 20.33 -6.45
N ALA A 383 -1.89 19.20 -6.66
CA ALA A 383 -3.29 18.96 -6.31
C ALA A 383 -3.46 17.53 -5.78
N VAL A 384 -4.52 17.32 -5.01
CA VAL A 384 -4.92 16.00 -4.50
C VAL A 384 -6.42 15.86 -4.66
N GLU A 385 -6.84 14.85 -5.37
CA GLU A 385 -8.27 14.58 -5.60
C GLU A 385 -8.59 13.11 -5.30
N THR A 386 -9.86 12.83 -5.09
CA THR A 386 -10.34 11.49 -4.76
C THR A 386 -10.93 10.81 -5.97
N ILE A 387 -10.62 9.53 -6.16
CA ILE A 387 -11.20 8.71 -7.22
C ILE A 387 -12.68 8.43 -6.90
N HIS A 388 -13.55 8.79 -7.83
CA HIS A 388 -14.96 8.47 -7.80
C HIS A 388 -15.39 7.88 -9.14
N ARG A 389 -15.95 6.66 -9.12
CA ARG A 389 -16.36 5.92 -10.32
C ARG A 389 -15.23 5.82 -11.36
N GLY A 390 -14.03 5.51 -10.88
CA GLY A 390 -12.85 5.33 -11.70
C GLY A 390 -12.23 6.62 -12.25
N ARG A 391 -12.61 7.81 -11.78
CA ARG A 391 -12.10 9.10 -12.25
C ARG A 391 -11.83 10.06 -11.12
N ILE A 392 -10.90 10.98 -11.32
CA ILE A 392 -10.75 12.19 -10.52
C ILE A 392 -11.27 13.39 -11.30
N LEU A 393 -11.86 14.35 -10.60
CA LEU A 393 -12.37 15.60 -11.17
C LEU A 393 -11.60 16.76 -10.56
N HIS A 394 -10.94 17.54 -11.42
CA HIS A 394 -10.18 18.72 -11.00
C HIS A 394 -10.60 19.94 -11.81
N SER A 395 -10.70 21.10 -11.14
CA SER A 395 -11.11 22.35 -11.80
C SER A 395 -9.99 23.36 -11.73
N ILE A 396 -9.61 23.92 -12.87
CA ILE A 396 -8.60 24.97 -12.96
C ILE A 396 -9.12 26.19 -13.70
N GLN A 397 -8.67 27.37 -13.30
CA GLN A 397 -8.90 28.60 -14.05
C GLN A 397 -7.88 28.66 -15.20
N ILE A 398 -8.39 28.82 -16.45
CA ILE A 398 -7.58 28.72 -17.66
C ILE A 398 -7.39 30.04 -18.39
N ASP A 399 -7.74 31.20 -17.78
CA ASP A 399 -7.57 32.49 -18.39
C ASP A 399 -6.09 32.75 -18.73
N GLY A 400 -5.78 32.84 -20.04
CA GLY A 400 -4.43 33.01 -20.55
C GLY A 400 -3.57 31.73 -20.60
N ILE A 401 -4.15 30.57 -20.31
CA ILE A 401 -3.49 29.26 -20.39
C ILE A 401 -4.05 28.50 -21.60
N SER A 402 -3.18 28.16 -22.54
CA SER A 402 -3.56 27.36 -23.73
C SER A 402 -3.20 25.87 -23.56
N GLU A 403 -2.17 25.59 -22.77
CA GLU A 403 -1.67 24.25 -22.55
C GLU A 403 -1.19 24.10 -21.10
N ALA A 404 -1.32 22.90 -20.55
CA ALA A 404 -0.79 22.54 -19.24
C ALA A 404 -0.28 21.10 -19.24
N ALA A 405 0.86 20.85 -18.59
CA ALA A 405 1.34 19.50 -18.33
C ALA A 405 0.62 18.92 -17.11
N LEU A 406 0.13 17.69 -17.23
CA LEU A 406 -0.48 16.90 -16.17
C LEU A 406 0.40 15.69 -15.85
N GLU A 407 0.83 15.57 -14.61
CA GLU A 407 1.60 14.44 -14.13
C GLU A 407 0.90 13.83 -12.90
N LEU A 408 0.72 12.52 -12.89
CA LEU A 408 0.09 11.78 -11.78
C LEU A 408 1.15 11.14 -10.89
N ASP A 409 0.99 11.27 -9.58
CA ASP A 409 1.73 10.51 -8.57
C ASP A 409 0.84 9.37 -8.07
N VAL A 410 1.10 8.17 -8.55
CA VAL A 410 0.37 6.94 -8.22
C VAL A 410 1.13 6.05 -7.23
N ALA A 411 2.20 6.56 -6.61
CA ALA A 411 3.05 5.82 -5.68
C ALA A 411 2.33 5.38 -4.38
N ASN A 412 1.17 5.92 -4.09
CA ASN A 412 0.33 5.51 -2.97
C ASN A 412 -0.59 4.31 -3.28
N LEU A 413 -0.61 3.84 -4.53
CA LEU A 413 -1.35 2.64 -4.93
C LEU A 413 -0.47 1.40 -4.76
N SER A 414 -1.09 0.28 -4.41
CA SER A 414 -0.37 -1.00 -4.21
C SER A 414 -0.05 -1.73 -5.52
N GLU A 415 -0.57 -1.25 -6.62
CA GLU A 415 -0.27 -1.66 -8.00
C GLU A 415 0.75 -0.68 -8.60
N ARG A 416 1.55 -1.17 -9.50
CA ARG A 416 2.49 -0.35 -10.25
C ARG A 416 1.87 0.08 -11.58
N PHE A 417 1.92 1.38 -11.87
CA PHE A 417 1.49 1.95 -13.13
C PHE A 417 2.68 2.55 -13.86
N SER A 418 3.05 1.95 -14.99
CA SER A 418 4.06 2.52 -15.89
C SER A 418 3.37 3.52 -16.83
N ILE A 419 3.49 4.81 -16.50
CA ILE A 419 2.90 5.92 -17.29
C ILE A 419 4.00 6.44 -18.22
N GLY A 420 3.81 6.26 -19.53
CA GLY A 420 4.89 6.47 -20.50
C GLY A 420 5.30 7.94 -20.72
N GLN A 421 4.35 8.89 -20.67
CA GLN A 421 4.62 10.32 -20.88
C GLN A 421 3.62 11.21 -20.11
N PRO A 422 4.02 12.43 -19.71
CA PRO A 422 3.10 13.41 -19.17
C PRO A 422 1.98 13.72 -20.17
N CYS A 423 0.77 13.89 -19.67
CA CYS A 423 -0.37 14.27 -20.48
C CYS A 423 -0.36 15.78 -20.70
N ILE A 424 -0.38 16.22 -21.94
CA ILE A 424 -0.52 17.65 -22.27
C ILE A 424 -1.99 17.97 -22.45
N LEU A 425 -2.53 18.77 -21.55
CA LEU A 425 -3.86 19.33 -21.63
C LEU A 425 -3.85 20.53 -22.59
N THR A 426 -4.75 20.53 -23.56
CA THR A 426 -4.93 21.67 -24.47
C THR A 426 -6.29 22.31 -24.21
N PHE A 427 -6.32 23.61 -23.95
CA PHE A 427 -7.53 24.32 -23.58
C PHE A 427 -8.08 25.16 -24.75
N SER A 428 -9.36 25.02 -24.97
CA SER A 428 -10.12 25.80 -25.96
C SER A 428 -11.37 26.36 -25.28
N PRO A 429 -11.24 27.43 -24.47
CA PRO A 429 -12.37 27.99 -23.76
C PRO A 429 -13.45 28.47 -24.71
N PRO A 430 -14.73 28.31 -24.37
CA PRO A 430 -15.82 28.86 -25.17
C PRO A 430 -15.76 30.39 -25.18
N ALA A 431 -16.36 31.00 -26.17
CA ALA A 431 -16.54 32.45 -26.19
C ALA A 431 -17.39 32.91 -24.99
N ASP A 432 -17.08 34.10 -24.48
CA ASP A 432 -17.85 34.70 -23.37
C ASP A 432 -19.36 34.63 -23.66
N PRO A 433 -20.17 34.32 -22.64
CA PRO A 433 -21.60 34.33 -22.79
C PRO A 433 -22.09 35.74 -23.24
N VAL A 434 -22.83 35.79 -24.31
CA VAL A 434 -23.44 37.06 -24.73
C VAL A 434 -24.46 37.46 -23.66
N PRO A 435 -24.33 38.64 -23.04
CA PRO A 435 -25.24 39.03 -21.97
C PRO A 435 -26.68 39.05 -22.49
N GLU A 436 -27.52 38.22 -21.90
CA GLU A 436 -28.94 38.24 -22.21
C GLU A 436 -29.55 39.58 -21.82
N PRO A 437 -30.45 40.13 -22.64
CA PRO A 437 -31.10 41.39 -22.33
C PRO A 437 -31.88 41.28 -21.00
N ASN A 438 -31.60 42.21 -20.13
CA ASN A 438 -31.97 42.26 -18.71
C ASN A 438 -33.50 42.28 -18.52
N TYR A 439 -34.12 41.14 -18.24
CA TYR A 439 -35.52 41.01 -17.80
C TYR A 439 -35.65 40.97 -16.29
N ILE A 440 -34.99 41.89 -15.58
CA ILE A 440 -34.92 41.91 -14.10
C ILE A 440 -36.23 42.20 -13.35
N PRO A 441 -37.30 42.87 -13.88
CA PRO A 441 -38.40 43.18 -12.95
C PRO A 441 -39.35 42.01 -12.66
N LEU A 442 -39.39 40.96 -13.47
CA LEU A 442 -40.38 39.88 -13.26
C LEU A 442 -39.90 38.75 -12.32
N TRP A 443 -38.58 38.54 -12.22
CA TRP A 443 -38.00 37.43 -11.45
C TRP A 443 -37.72 37.77 -10.00
N VAL A 444 -37.62 39.07 -9.63
CA VAL A 444 -37.43 39.51 -8.22
C VAL A 444 -38.64 39.15 -7.38
N ILE A 445 -39.86 39.26 -7.93
CA ILE A 445 -41.09 38.94 -7.20
C ILE A 445 -41.25 37.42 -6.99
N LEU A 446 -40.83 36.62 -7.97
CA LEU A 446 -40.88 35.14 -7.86
C LEU A 446 -39.79 34.59 -6.95
N GLY A 447 -38.61 35.23 -6.92
CA GLY A 447 -37.47 34.84 -6.07
C GLY A 447 -37.71 34.99 -4.58
N VAL A 448 -38.43 36.04 -4.17
CA VAL A 448 -38.77 36.27 -2.75
C VAL A 448 -39.74 35.20 -2.21
N LEU A 449 -40.66 34.73 -3.05
CA LEU A 449 -41.61 33.67 -2.67
C LEU A 449 -40.92 32.29 -2.58
N LEU A 450 -39.91 32.03 -3.43
CA LEU A 450 -39.17 30.77 -3.38
C LEU A 450 -38.17 30.73 -2.22
N LEU A 451 -37.57 31.86 -1.86
CA LEU A 451 -36.63 31.96 -0.75
C LEU A 451 -37.24 31.66 0.62
N THR A 452 -38.51 32.08 0.82
CA THR A 452 -39.22 31.76 2.05
C THR A 452 -39.56 30.26 2.17
N LEU A 453 -39.83 29.60 1.06
CA LEU A 453 -40.11 28.17 1.04
C LEU A 453 -38.85 27.32 1.26
N THR A 454 -37.72 27.75 0.69
CA THR A 454 -36.43 27.02 0.84
C THR A 454 -35.81 27.16 2.22
N VAL A 455 -36.01 28.30 2.92
CA VAL A 455 -35.55 28.48 4.30
C VAL A 455 -36.29 27.51 5.25
N ILE A 456 -37.58 27.29 5.02
CA ILE A 456 -38.37 26.34 5.82
C ILE A 456 -37.90 24.89 5.57
N LEU A 457 -37.60 24.53 4.33
CA LEU A 457 -37.13 23.20 3.97
C LEU A 457 -35.70 22.91 4.48
N THR A 458 -34.78 23.89 4.43
CA THR A 458 -33.42 23.73 4.91
C THR A 458 -33.31 23.61 6.42
N VAL A 459 -34.20 24.26 7.18
CA VAL A 459 -34.28 24.10 8.65
C VAL A 459 -34.78 22.71 9.02
N LEU A 460 -35.68 22.10 8.22
CA LEU A 460 -36.19 20.76 8.46
C LEU A 460 -35.14 19.66 8.07
N VAL A 461 -34.33 19.89 7.04
CA VAL A 461 -33.31 18.93 6.59
C VAL A 461 -32.04 18.99 7.45
N LYS A 462 -31.67 20.15 8.00
CA LYS A 462 -30.48 20.31 8.84
C LYS A 462 -30.56 19.58 10.17
N LYS A 463 -31.78 19.23 10.63
CA LYS A 463 -32.03 18.52 11.90
C LYS A 463 -31.86 16.98 11.78
N SER A 464 -31.60 16.45 10.58
CA SER A 464 -31.68 15.01 10.27
C SER A 464 -30.33 14.31 9.98
N ARG A 465 -29.17 14.98 10.09
CA ARG A 465 -27.87 14.37 9.70
C ARG A 465 -26.78 14.54 10.74
N GLU A 466 -27.04 14.15 11.97
CA GLU A 466 -25.97 13.84 12.92
C GLU A 466 -25.88 12.30 13.00
N THR A 467 -24.75 11.75 12.56
CA THR A 467 -24.49 10.31 12.74
C THR A 467 -24.11 10.08 14.20
N VAL A 468 -25.12 9.87 15.00
CA VAL A 468 -24.99 9.58 16.42
C VAL A 468 -25.00 8.07 16.57
N ILE A 469 -23.92 7.53 17.10
CA ILE A 469 -23.83 6.10 17.43
C ILE A 469 -24.04 5.94 18.94
N TYR A 470 -24.95 5.06 19.32
CA TYR A 470 -25.13 4.68 20.70
C TYR A 470 -24.14 3.58 21.07
N MET A 471 -23.20 3.90 21.96
CA MET A 471 -22.17 2.96 22.44
C MET A 471 -22.68 2.15 23.62
N ALA A 472 -22.38 0.87 23.65
CA ALA A 472 -22.67 0.02 24.80
C ALA A 472 -21.76 0.36 25.98
N ASN A 473 -22.37 0.56 27.15
CA ASN A 473 -21.63 0.83 28.39
C ASN A 473 -21.29 -0.51 29.08
N PRO A 474 -20.02 -0.79 29.41
CA PRO A 474 -19.64 -2.05 30.07
C PRO A 474 -20.18 -2.24 31.50
N SER A 475 -20.76 -1.21 32.11
CA SER A 475 -21.19 -1.28 33.52
C SER A 475 -22.64 -0.87 33.79
N GLY A 476 -23.54 -0.78 32.79
CA GLY A 476 -24.93 -0.39 33.06
C GLY A 476 -25.86 -0.44 31.86
N ASN A 477 -27.17 -0.37 32.13
CA ASN A 477 -28.26 -0.53 31.15
C ASN A 477 -28.52 0.71 30.25
N GLU A 478 -27.69 1.74 30.29
CA GLU A 478 -27.89 2.96 29.52
C GLU A 478 -26.85 3.09 28.41
N ALA A 479 -27.32 3.31 27.17
CA ALA A 479 -26.48 3.57 26.02
C ALA A 479 -25.92 5.00 26.08
N LYS A 480 -24.60 5.17 25.97
CA LYS A 480 -23.95 6.49 25.94
C LYS A 480 -23.88 6.98 24.50
N LYS A 481 -24.33 8.21 24.29
CA LYS A 481 -24.26 8.90 22.99
C LYS A 481 -22.83 9.42 22.79
N GLU A 482 -22.09 8.87 21.82
CA GLU A 482 -20.74 9.37 21.48
C GLU A 482 -20.68 9.85 20.02
N GLU A 483 -20.02 10.97 19.82
CA GLU A 483 -19.75 11.54 18.50
C GLU A 483 -18.35 11.11 18.04
N ILE A 484 -18.26 10.38 16.91
CA ILE A 484 -17.00 9.83 16.36
C ILE A 484 -16.36 10.76 15.32
N LYS A 485 -16.56 12.08 15.43
CA LYS A 485 -15.92 13.05 14.54
C LYS A 485 -14.39 13.03 14.69
N GLY A 486 -13.69 12.98 13.55
CA GLY A 486 -12.23 13.08 13.50
C GLY A 486 -11.46 11.78 13.70
N CYS A 487 -12.13 10.65 13.95
CA CYS A 487 -11.44 9.35 14.02
C CYS A 487 -11.05 8.86 12.62
N THR A 488 -9.90 8.21 12.51
CA THR A 488 -9.42 7.60 11.27
C THR A 488 -9.24 6.10 11.45
N TYR A 489 -9.44 5.36 10.38
CA TYR A 489 -9.19 3.93 10.41
C TYR A 489 -7.70 3.62 10.55
N THR A 490 -7.39 2.65 11.42
CA THR A 490 -6.03 2.14 11.64
C THR A 490 -6.02 0.62 11.49
N GLY A 491 -4.86 0.04 11.20
CA GLY A 491 -4.69 -1.41 11.20
C GLY A 491 -5.31 -2.17 10.03
N LYS A 492 -5.58 -3.43 10.26
CA LYS A 492 -6.12 -4.39 9.30
C LYS A 492 -7.03 -5.41 9.99
N LEU A 493 -7.93 -6.01 9.21
CA LEU A 493 -8.76 -7.14 9.63
C LEU A 493 -8.22 -8.41 8.98
N ASN A 494 -7.89 -9.41 9.79
CA ASN A 494 -7.64 -10.76 9.30
C ASN A 494 -8.93 -11.56 9.50
N MET A 495 -9.43 -12.15 8.44
CA MET A 495 -10.70 -12.85 8.42
C MET A 495 -10.47 -14.35 8.14
N TYR A 496 -11.11 -15.18 8.94
CA TYR A 496 -11.01 -16.64 8.88
C TYR A 496 -12.43 -17.18 8.78
N VAL A 497 -12.78 -17.76 7.67
CA VAL A 497 -14.06 -18.47 7.52
C VAL A 497 -13.92 -19.82 8.20
N ILE A 498 -14.69 -20.03 9.27
CA ILE A 498 -14.66 -21.26 10.08
C ILE A 498 -15.47 -22.36 9.40
N GLN A 499 -16.66 -21.97 8.93
CA GLN A 499 -17.59 -22.89 8.30
C GLN A 499 -18.42 -22.15 7.25
N THR A 500 -18.80 -22.82 6.18
CA THR A 500 -19.75 -22.32 5.17
C THR A 500 -20.90 -23.31 4.97
N GLN A 501 -22.05 -22.81 4.52
CA GLN A 501 -23.23 -23.65 4.22
C GLN A 501 -22.92 -24.71 3.16
N THR A 502 -22.02 -24.43 2.23
CA THR A 502 -21.63 -25.35 1.14
C THR A 502 -20.49 -26.29 1.53
N GLY A 503 -19.88 -26.12 2.71
CA GLY A 503 -18.67 -26.86 3.11
C GLY A 503 -17.43 -26.46 2.32
N GLN A 504 -17.47 -25.35 1.57
CA GLN A 504 -16.34 -24.86 0.80
C GLN A 504 -15.31 -24.23 1.72
N ASP A 505 -14.06 -24.67 1.63
CA ASP A 505 -12.94 -24.02 2.31
C ASP A 505 -12.62 -22.68 1.66
N VAL A 506 -12.56 -21.64 2.48
CA VAL A 506 -12.18 -20.28 2.07
C VAL A 506 -10.88 -19.91 2.76
N ALA A 507 -9.86 -19.63 1.95
CA ALA A 507 -8.56 -19.22 2.50
C ALA A 507 -8.70 -17.93 3.32
N PRO A 508 -7.96 -17.79 4.43
CA PRO A 508 -7.97 -16.59 5.24
C PRO A 508 -7.62 -15.35 4.41
N GLN A 509 -8.32 -14.26 4.69
CA GLN A 509 -8.19 -13.01 3.97
C GLN A 509 -7.78 -11.87 4.90
N THR A 510 -7.07 -10.90 4.35
CA THR A 510 -6.68 -9.69 5.08
C THR A 510 -7.23 -8.45 4.38
N TYR A 511 -7.98 -7.64 5.15
CA TYR A 511 -8.51 -6.37 4.68
C TYR A 511 -7.80 -5.20 5.37
N ARG A 512 -7.23 -4.29 4.59
CA ARG A 512 -6.51 -3.12 5.11
C ARG A 512 -7.48 -1.99 5.41
N LEU A 513 -7.49 -1.53 6.65
CA LEU A 513 -8.29 -0.39 7.11
C LEU A 513 -7.51 0.93 7.03
N PHE A 514 -6.22 0.88 7.30
CA PHE A 514 -5.34 2.06 7.36
C PHE A 514 -5.39 2.90 6.07
N GLY A 515 -5.48 4.22 6.23
CA GLY A 515 -5.53 5.18 5.12
C GLY A 515 -6.94 5.44 4.56
N ARG A 516 -7.98 4.80 5.10
CA ARG A 516 -9.37 5.05 4.70
C ARG A 516 -10.00 6.18 5.51
N GLN A 517 -10.85 6.98 4.86
CA GLN A 517 -11.67 7.97 5.58
C GLN A 517 -12.62 7.28 6.56
N ASN A 518 -13.00 7.99 7.63
CA ASN A 518 -13.99 7.48 8.59
C ASN A 518 -15.40 7.49 7.99
N THR A 519 -15.66 6.57 7.09
CA THR A 519 -16.98 6.28 6.54
C THR A 519 -17.46 4.93 7.05
N ARG A 520 -18.77 4.71 7.03
CA ARG A 520 -19.33 3.38 7.33
C ARG A 520 -18.76 2.36 6.33
N ILE A 521 -18.12 1.31 6.84
CA ILE A 521 -17.68 0.17 6.04
C ILE A 521 -18.52 -1.03 6.48
N THR A 522 -19.22 -1.68 5.56
CA THR A 522 -19.99 -2.89 5.91
C THR A 522 -19.15 -4.15 5.75
N LEU A 523 -19.50 -5.20 6.50
CA LEU A 523 -18.83 -6.49 6.37
C LEU A 523 -18.97 -7.04 4.93
N ASN A 524 -20.11 -6.82 4.29
CA ASN A 524 -20.31 -7.19 2.90
C ASN A 524 -19.34 -6.48 1.93
N GLN A 525 -19.07 -5.19 2.14
CA GLN A 525 -18.04 -4.46 1.35
C GLN A 525 -16.66 -5.05 1.54
N ILE A 526 -16.32 -5.44 2.77
CA ILE A 526 -15.05 -6.08 3.08
C ILE A 526 -14.92 -7.43 2.40
N LEU A 527 -15.95 -8.27 2.52
CA LEU A 527 -15.99 -9.60 1.90
C LEU A 527 -15.85 -9.52 0.38
N ASN A 528 -16.63 -8.64 -0.26
CA ASN A 528 -16.56 -8.42 -1.69
C ASN A 528 -15.16 -7.93 -2.15
N SER A 529 -14.54 -7.04 -1.37
CA SER A 529 -13.17 -6.57 -1.64
C SER A 529 -12.11 -7.67 -1.54
N CYS A 530 -12.41 -8.72 -0.77
CA CYS A 530 -11.55 -9.90 -0.60
C CYS A 530 -11.95 -11.07 -1.52
N GLY A 531 -12.89 -10.86 -2.45
CA GLY A 531 -13.37 -11.90 -3.38
C GLY A 531 -14.27 -12.96 -2.75
N ILE A 532 -14.73 -12.77 -1.49
CA ILE A 532 -15.61 -13.70 -0.78
C ILE A 532 -17.06 -13.35 -1.09
N LYS A 533 -17.80 -14.26 -1.69
CA LYS A 533 -19.22 -14.08 -2.05
C LYS A 533 -20.08 -15.16 -1.40
N PHE A 534 -20.75 -14.81 -0.32
CA PHE A 534 -21.69 -15.72 0.38
C PHE A 534 -23.17 -15.51 0.02
N GLY A 535 -23.50 -14.60 -0.89
CA GLY A 535 -24.89 -14.21 -1.18
C GLY A 535 -25.47 -13.29 -0.10
N LYS A 536 -26.80 -13.26 0.03
CA LYS A 536 -27.48 -12.47 1.06
C LYS A 536 -27.50 -13.26 2.37
N ILE A 537 -26.63 -12.88 3.30
CA ILE A 537 -26.47 -13.53 4.61
C ILE A 537 -26.41 -12.52 5.77
N GLY A 538 -26.89 -11.26 5.56
CA GLY A 538 -26.90 -10.21 6.59
C GLY A 538 -25.58 -9.49 6.80
N ALA A 539 -24.56 -9.73 5.97
CA ALA A 539 -23.26 -9.07 6.07
C ALA A 539 -23.32 -7.55 5.77
N GLU A 540 -24.31 -7.09 5.03
CA GLU A 540 -24.57 -5.68 4.71
C GLU A 540 -24.98 -4.85 5.94
N ASP A 541 -25.55 -5.49 6.96
CA ASP A 541 -26.06 -4.86 8.15
C ASP A 541 -25.09 -4.91 9.33
N ILE A 542 -23.94 -5.56 9.16
CA ILE A 542 -22.81 -5.47 10.08
C ILE A 542 -21.85 -4.42 9.57
N SER A 543 -21.62 -3.37 10.37
CA SER A 543 -20.83 -2.21 9.95
C SER A 543 -19.71 -1.88 10.93
N PHE A 544 -18.68 -1.27 10.37
CA PHE A 544 -17.49 -0.83 11.09
C PHE A 544 -17.31 0.68 10.93
N TYR A 545 -16.78 1.32 11.99
CA TYR A 545 -16.43 2.74 12.02
C TYR A 545 -15.09 2.88 12.74
N ALA A 546 -14.35 3.94 12.41
CA ALA A 546 -13.17 4.30 13.18
C ALA A 546 -13.62 4.95 14.50
N GLY A 547 -13.12 4.48 15.61
CA GLY A 547 -13.39 4.98 16.94
C GLY A 547 -12.21 5.73 17.57
N PRO A 548 -12.42 6.34 18.76
CA PRO A 548 -11.34 6.94 19.54
C PRO A 548 -10.30 5.88 19.96
N ASP A 549 -9.11 6.33 20.34
CA ASP A 549 -8.01 5.47 20.82
C ASP A 549 -7.64 4.31 19.88
N LYS A 550 -7.74 4.55 18.57
CA LYS A 550 -7.49 3.54 17.52
C LYS A 550 -8.41 2.31 17.61
N ALA A 551 -9.54 2.42 18.29
CA ALA A 551 -10.54 1.37 18.31
C ALA A 551 -11.25 1.26 16.97
N LEU A 552 -11.67 0.04 16.64
CA LEU A 552 -12.63 -0.22 15.57
C LEU A 552 -14.00 -0.42 16.22
N ILE A 553 -14.98 0.41 15.89
CA ILE A 553 -16.34 0.26 16.39
C ILE A 553 -17.07 -0.68 15.46
N VAL A 554 -17.60 -1.78 15.99
CA VAL A 554 -18.50 -2.70 15.27
C VAL A 554 -19.94 -2.46 15.71
N MET A 555 -20.86 -2.44 14.76
CA MET A 555 -22.30 -2.32 14.96
C MET A 555 -23.01 -3.39 14.16
N ASP A 556 -23.81 -4.19 14.83
CA ASP A 556 -24.66 -5.20 14.22
C ASP A 556 -26.11 -4.68 14.16
N GLN A 557 -26.62 -4.49 12.95
CA GLN A 557 -27.99 -4.08 12.67
C GLN A 557 -28.78 -5.17 11.91
N SER A 558 -28.17 -6.34 11.72
CA SER A 558 -28.79 -7.48 11.04
C SER A 558 -29.97 -8.05 11.84
N GLU A 559 -30.90 -8.68 11.17
CA GLU A 559 -32.03 -9.31 11.85
C GLU A 559 -31.64 -10.61 12.57
N LYS A 560 -30.82 -11.45 11.94
CA LYS A 560 -30.57 -12.83 12.39
C LYS A 560 -29.10 -13.18 12.60
N CYS A 561 -28.14 -12.37 12.15
CA CYS A 561 -26.74 -12.64 12.46
C CYS A 561 -26.49 -12.58 13.97
N THR A 562 -25.47 -13.24 14.42
CA THR A 562 -24.96 -13.11 15.79
C THR A 562 -23.50 -12.69 15.72
N VAL A 563 -23.18 -11.59 16.39
CA VAL A 563 -21.79 -11.09 16.48
C VAL A 563 -21.35 -11.18 17.93
N LEU A 564 -20.22 -11.87 18.16
CA LEU A 564 -19.59 -11.97 19.47
C LEU A 564 -18.27 -11.19 19.49
N ARG A 565 -18.01 -10.53 20.61
CA ARG A 565 -16.72 -9.95 20.96
C ARG A 565 -16.12 -10.76 22.11
N GLY A 566 -15.24 -11.71 21.80
CA GLY A 566 -14.81 -12.73 22.76
C GLY A 566 -15.98 -13.62 23.16
N THR A 567 -16.46 -13.52 24.41
CA THR A 567 -17.64 -14.27 24.90
C THR A 567 -18.91 -13.42 25.00
N GLU A 568 -18.83 -12.13 24.66
CA GLU A 568 -19.94 -11.19 24.75
C GLU A 568 -20.72 -11.15 23.43
N ILE A 569 -22.04 -11.40 23.48
CA ILE A 569 -22.93 -11.22 22.33
C ILE A 569 -23.27 -9.74 22.20
N LEU A 570 -23.05 -9.16 21.03
CA LEU A 570 -23.33 -7.76 20.78
C LEU A 570 -24.84 -7.50 20.64
N LYS A 571 -25.33 -6.46 21.32
CA LYS A 571 -26.73 -6.03 21.18
C LYS A 571 -26.91 -5.29 19.86
N LYS A 572 -28.00 -5.57 19.17
CA LYS A 572 -28.36 -4.96 17.90
C LYS A 572 -28.44 -3.44 18.00
N GLY A 573 -27.92 -2.74 16.98
CA GLY A 573 -28.00 -1.28 16.86
C GLY A 573 -27.06 -0.50 17.79
N MET A 574 -26.25 -1.17 18.59
CA MET A 574 -25.26 -0.53 19.48
C MET A 574 -23.84 -0.69 18.93
N GLY A 575 -23.01 0.36 19.11
CA GLY A 575 -21.59 0.33 18.77
C GLY A 575 -20.75 -0.27 19.88
N TYR A 576 -19.85 -1.15 19.53
CA TYR A 576 -18.91 -1.80 20.45
C TYR A 576 -17.46 -1.56 20.01
N PRO A 577 -16.62 -1.02 20.88
CA PRO A 577 -15.21 -0.82 20.53
C PRO A 577 -14.47 -2.17 20.53
N VAL A 578 -13.71 -2.40 19.47
CA VAL A 578 -12.77 -3.52 19.34
C VAL A 578 -11.37 -2.93 19.29
N TYR A 579 -10.56 -3.25 20.27
CA TYR A 579 -9.19 -2.78 20.38
C TYR A 579 -8.20 -3.73 19.68
N TYR A 580 -6.95 -3.33 19.61
CA TYR A 580 -5.89 -4.13 19.02
C TYR A 580 -5.85 -5.56 19.57
N ASN A 581 -5.69 -6.55 18.69
CA ASN A 581 -5.82 -7.99 18.95
C ASN A 581 -7.23 -8.47 19.33
N GLY A 582 -8.22 -7.60 19.34
CA GLY A 582 -9.60 -8.00 19.56
C GLY A 582 -10.10 -8.93 18.45
N LYS A 583 -10.94 -9.86 18.84
CA LYS A 583 -11.56 -10.85 17.97
C LYS A 583 -13.06 -10.68 17.96
N LEU A 584 -13.64 -10.86 16.80
CA LEU A 584 -15.08 -10.96 16.59
C LEU A 584 -15.37 -12.31 15.96
N THR A 585 -16.42 -12.96 16.41
CA THR A 585 -16.99 -14.12 15.72
C THR A 585 -18.35 -13.73 15.18
N VAL A 586 -18.58 -13.95 13.90
CA VAL A 586 -19.83 -13.67 13.21
C VAL A 586 -20.43 -14.96 12.75
N THR A 587 -21.62 -15.28 13.27
CA THR A 587 -22.50 -16.32 12.73
C THR A 587 -23.55 -15.62 11.87
N PHE A 588 -23.60 -15.93 10.61
CA PHE A 588 -24.45 -15.25 9.64
C PHE A 588 -25.91 -15.73 9.71
N GLU A 589 -26.79 -15.07 8.95
CA GLU A 589 -28.25 -15.31 8.99
C GLU A 589 -28.68 -16.73 8.58
N ASP A 590 -27.85 -17.46 7.85
CA ASP A 590 -28.06 -18.86 7.52
C ASP A 590 -27.86 -19.80 8.71
N GLY A 591 -27.36 -19.32 9.83
CA GLY A 591 -27.10 -20.06 11.07
C GLY A 591 -26.01 -21.13 10.96
N ILE A 592 -25.32 -21.22 9.84
CA ILE A 592 -24.28 -22.21 9.53
C ILE A 592 -22.96 -21.55 9.19
N THR A 593 -22.99 -20.50 8.36
CA THR A 593 -21.77 -19.79 7.96
C THR A 593 -21.22 -19.01 9.15
N GLU A 594 -19.95 -19.26 9.48
CA GLU A 594 -19.28 -18.65 10.61
C GLU A 594 -17.91 -18.11 10.20
N MET A 595 -17.59 -16.93 10.72
CA MET A 595 -16.33 -16.24 10.44
C MET A 595 -15.72 -15.65 11.70
N GLU A 596 -14.42 -15.81 11.87
CA GLU A 596 -13.63 -15.09 12.87
C GLU A 596 -12.90 -13.91 12.23
N ILE A 597 -13.00 -12.72 12.84
CA ILE A 597 -12.35 -11.49 12.38
C ILE A 597 -11.42 -11.00 13.47
N HIS A 598 -10.13 -10.86 13.16
CA HIS A 598 -9.12 -10.34 14.07
C HIS A 598 -8.72 -8.92 13.67
N TYR A 599 -8.90 -7.98 14.57
CA TYR A 599 -8.42 -6.63 14.37
C TYR A 599 -6.94 -6.52 14.78
N LYS A 600 -6.08 -6.19 13.83
CA LYS A 600 -4.63 -6.06 14.00
C LYS A 600 -4.16 -4.67 13.62
N ASN A 601 -3.22 -4.10 14.39
CA ASN A 601 -2.56 -2.87 13.99
C ASN A 601 -1.42 -3.18 13.02
N LEU A 602 -1.06 -2.24 12.14
CA LEU A 602 0.02 -2.41 11.16
C LEU A 602 1.42 -2.30 11.80
N LYS A 603 1.54 -1.56 12.92
CA LYS A 603 2.75 -1.53 13.76
C LYS A 603 2.36 -1.45 15.23
N PRO A 604 3.02 -2.19 16.14
CA PRO A 604 2.98 -1.86 17.55
C PRO A 604 3.59 -0.46 17.70
N SER A 605 2.90 0.47 18.36
CA SER A 605 3.55 1.69 18.84
C SER A 605 4.63 1.25 19.82
N GLU A 606 5.89 1.58 19.60
CA GLU A 606 6.91 1.56 20.61
C GLU A 606 6.37 2.36 21.81
N GLN A 607 6.10 1.67 22.89
CA GLN A 607 5.87 2.33 24.16
C GLN A 607 7.20 3.01 24.53
N GLN A 608 7.25 4.32 24.36
CA GLN A 608 8.25 5.12 25.06
C GLN A 608 7.99 4.91 26.57
N ASN A 609 8.85 4.12 27.19
CA ASN A 609 8.99 4.11 28.64
C ASN A 609 9.48 5.50 29.06
N ILE A 610 8.61 6.22 29.78
CA ILE A 610 8.99 7.31 30.68
C ILE A 610 9.10 6.70 32.07
#